data_5374dbffee32318a3d110de2f2fe10ce
#
_entry.id   5374dbffee32318a3d110de2f2fe10ce
#
_cell.length_a   1.000
_cell.length_b   1.000
_cell.length_c   1.000
_cell.angle_alpha   90.00
_cell.angle_beta   90.00
_cell.angle_gamma   90.00
#
_symmetry.space_group_name_H-M   'P 1'
#
loop_
_entity.id
_entity.type
_entity.pdbx_description
1 polymer ?
#
loop_
_entity_poly.entity_id
_entity_poly.type
_entity_poly.pdbx_seq_one_letter_code
_entity_poly.pdbx_strand_id
1 'polypeptide(L)'
;MIRTRLSDSELAALAARIQQNYNYDDRSGKLVNATTNRVVKGNKYARRNGVCRYVYIDLYSFGKRYRFLMHRAIWAWHNGCFPTLQIDHINGNGFDNRIGNLREVTPSENMRNRVYPWKPNAKSGLPGVWRLKKGGYQIVVGNHQYYFRDRFVAFYHLTLLGRRFKNVEH
;
A
#
# COMPACT_ATOMS: atom_id res chain seq x y z
N MET A 1 -9.85 -7.73 -21.26
CA MET A 1 -9.39 -6.33 -21.47
C MET A 1 -7.88 -6.30 -21.27
N ILE A 2 -7.12 -6.26 -22.37
CA ILE A 2 -5.65 -6.22 -22.35
C ILE A 2 -5.28 -4.86 -21.75
N ARG A 3 -4.69 -4.84 -20.56
CA ARG A 3 -4.07 -3.63 -20.01
C ARG A 3 -2.81 -3.35 -20.83
N THR A 4 -2.92 -2.51 -21.83
CA THR A 4 -1.76 -2.04 -22.61
C THR A 4 -0.78 -1.40 -21.62
N ARG A 5 0.40 -1.96 -21.52
CA ARG A 5 1.47 -1.40 -20.69
C ARG A 5 1.92 -0.11 -21.40
N LEU A 6 1.92 1.00 -20.67
CA LEU A 6 2.41 2.28 -21.19
C LEU A 6 3.91 2.15 -21.49
N SER A 7 4.35 2.77 -22.57
CA SER A 7 5.77 2.91 -22.88
C SER A 7 6.45 3.91 -21.93
N ASP A 8 7.77 3.83 -21.83
CA ASP A 8 8.53 4.74 -20.98
C ASP A 8 8.38 6.20 -21.46
N SER A 9 8.28 6.43 -22.77
CA SER A 9 8.02 7.75 -23.35
C SER A 9 6.64 8.28 -22.98
N GLU A 10 5.61 7.44 -22.97
CA GLU A 10 4.27 7.83 -22.53
C GLU A 10 4.25 8.15 -21.03
N LEU A 11 4.96 7.38 -20.21
CA LEU A 11 5.09 7.64 -18.78
C LEU A 11 5.82 8.95 -18.50
N ALA A 12 6.90 9.24 -19.23
CA ALA A 12 7.64 10.51 -19.12
C ALA A 12 6.76 11.71 -19.51
N ALA A 13 6.02 11.63 -20.62
CA ALA A 13 5.10 12.67 -21.03
C ALA A 13 3.97 12.90 -20.01
N LEU A 14 3.45 11.83 -19.41
CA LEU A 14 2.44 11.93 -18.35
C LEU A 14 3.00 12.54 -17.07
N ALA A 15 4.24 12.25 -16.68
CA ALA A 15 4.91 12.86 -15.53
C ALA A 15 5.09 14.36 -15.74
N ALA A 16 5.61 14.78 -16.90
CA ALA A 16 5.74 16.19 -17.28
C ALA A 16 4.39 16.91 -17.24
N ARG A 17 3.33 16.27 -17.74
CA ARG A 17 1.99 16.84 -17.69
C ARG A 17 1.43 16.97 -16.27
N ILE A 18 1.78 16.06 -15.37
CA ILE A 18 1.42 16.20 -13.96
C ILE A 18 2.10 17.45 -13.37
N GLN A 19 3.40 17.64 -13.62
CA GLN A 19 4.13 18.82 -13.15
C GLN A 19 3.60 20.14 -13.70
N GLN A 20 3.17 20.16 -14.95
CA GLN A 20 2.58 21.35 -15.59
C GLN A 20 1.19 21.70 -15.05
N ASN A 21 0.35 20.71 -14.79
CA ASN A 21 -1.06 20.92 -14.48
C ASN A 21 -1.34 20.99 -12.98
N TYR A 22 -0.40 20.58 -12.13
CA TYR A 22 -0.60 20.50 -10.69
C TYR A 22 0.60 21.06 -9.92
N ASN A 23 0.29 21.73 -8.83
CA ASN A 23 1.23 22.05 -7.75
C ASN A 23 1.08 21.01 -6.63
N TYR A 24 2.11 20.81 -5.85
CA TYR A 24 2.09 19.95 -4.69
C TYR A 24 2.10 20.77 -3.40
N ASP A 25 1.15 20.48 -2.50
CA ASP A 25 1.13 21.05 -1.16
C ASP A 25 1.77 20.06 -0.17
N ASP A 26 2.96 20.39 0.28
CA ASP A 26 3.78 19.55 1.14
C ASP A 26 3.15 19.30 2.53
N ARG A 27 2.41 20.31 3.04
CA ARG A 27 1.76 20.22 4.35
C ARG A 27 0.63 19.18 4.36
N SER A 28 -0.20 19.16 3.33
CA SER A 28 -1.35 18.27 3.25
C SER A 28 -1.07 16.99 2.46
N GLY A 29 0.05 16.90 1.73
CA GLY A 29 0.36 15.77 0.84
C GLY A 29 -0.61 15.67 -0.33
N LYS A 30 -1.09 16.78 -0.86
CA LYS A 30 -2.11 16.82 -1.92
C LYS A 30 -1.63 17.56 -3.15
N LEU A 31 -2.15 17.14 -4.31
CA LEU A 31 -2.02 17.91 -5.54
C LEU A 31 -3.09 19.02 -5.59
N VAL A 32 -2.68 20.18 -6.08
CA VAL A 32 -3.52 21.34 -6.31
C VAL A 32 -3.48 21.67 -7.80
N ASN A 33 -4.63 21.84 -8.42
CA ASN A 33 -4.68 22.21 -9.84
C ASN A 33 -4.04 23.58 -10.04
N ALA A 34 -3.05 23.68 -10.92
CA ALA A 34 -2.24 24.89 -11.12
C ALA A 34 -3.05 26.09 -11.65
N THR A 35 -4.10 25.83 -12.46
CA THR A 35 -4.94 26.85 -13.06
C THR A 35 -6.05 27.31 -12.12
N THR A 36 -6.75 26.36 -11.47
CA THR A 36 -7.94 26.67 -10.68
C THR A 36 -7.66 26.84 -9.17
N ASN A 37 -6.44 26.56 -8.75
CA ASN A 37 -5.99 26.54 -7.36
C ASN A 37 -6.86 25.68 -6.42
N ARG A 38 -7.52 24.66 -6.99
CA ARG A 38 -8.37 23.73 -6.24
C ARG A 38 -7.61 22.47 -5.89
N VAL A 39 -7.80 22.00 -4.65
CA VAL A 39 -7.24 20.73 -4.19
C VAL A 39 -7.87 19.57 -4.97
N VAL A 40 -7.01 18.71 -5.50
CA VAL A 40 -7.44 17.49 -6.19
C VAL A 40 -7.90 16.47 -5.15
N LYS A 41 -9.20 16.32 -4.99
CA LYS A 41 -9.78 15.37 -4.01
C LYS A 41 -9.50 13.91 -4.40
N GLY A 42 -9.36 13.64 -5.70
CA GLY A 42 -9.26 12.29 -6.24
C GLY A 42 -10.51 11.44 -5.96
N ASN A 43 -10.52 10.25 -6.52
CA ASN A 43 -11.60 9.29 -6.34
C ASN A 43 -11.18 8.17 -5.38
N LYS A 44 -12.04 7.79 -4.44
CA LYS A 44 -11.77 6.69 -3.51
C LYS A 44 -11.89 5.35 -4.23
N TYR A 45 -10.89 4.51 -4.09
CA TYR A 45 -10.94 3.15 -4.62
C TYR A 45 -11.53 2.21 -3.56
N ALA A 46 -12.81 1.89 -3.72
CA ALA A 46 -13.46 0.87 -2.89
C ALA A 46 -13.13 -0.53 -3.44
N ARG A 47 -12.59 -1.40 -2.59
CA ARG A 47 -12.49 -2.84 -2.89
C ARG A 47 -13.85 -3.51 -2.71
N ARG A 48 -14.01 -4.75 -3.22
CA ARG A 48 -15.22 -5.59 -3.10
C ARG A 48 -15.78 -5.72 -1.66
N ASN A 49 -14.93 -5.50 -0.63
CA ASN A 49 -15.30 -5.51 0.79
C ASN A 49 -15.61 -4.10 1.37
N GLY A 50 -15.78 -3.09 0.52
CA GLY A 50 -16.09 -1.71 0.94
C GLY A 50 -14.93 -0.93 1.58
N VAL A 51 -13.78 -1.55 1.85
CA VAL A 51 -12.62 -0.89 2.47
C VAL A 51 -11.83 -0.14 1.42
N CYS A 52 -11.88 1.19 1.47
CA CYS A 52 -11.02 2.06 0.67
C CYS A 52 -9.67 2.25 1.38
N ARG A 53 -8.57 2.02 0.67
CA ARG A 53 -7.21 2.22 1.19
C ARG A 53 -6.42 3.27 0.43
N TYR A 54 -6.84 3.60 -0.77
CA TYR A 54 -6.10 4.50 -1.66
C TYR A 54 -7.05 5.42 -2.41
N VAL A 55 -6.51 6.56 -2.80
CA VAL A 55 -7.15 7.51 -3.69
C VAL A 55 -6.50 7.41 -5.07
N TYR A 56 -7.27 7.58 -6.13
CA TYR A 56 -6.74 7.66 -7.49
C TYR A 56 -7.09 8.99 -8.15
N ILE A 57 -6.30 9.36 -9.14
CA ILE A 57 -6.49 10.52 -10.01
C ILE A 57 -6.66 10.04 -11.45
N ASP A 58 -7.55 10.68 -12.17
CA ASP A 58 -7.71 10.50 -13.61
C ASP A 58 -7.02 11.66 -14.34
N LEU A 59 -6.12 11.33 -15.25
CA LEU A 59 -5.41 12.25 -16.14
C LEU A 59 -5.90 12.05 -17.56
N TYR A 60 -6.14 13.14 -18.25
CA TYR A 60 -6.49 13.11 -19.66
C TYR A 60 -5.29 13.56 -20.50
N SER A 61 -4.80 12.68 -21.36
CA SER A 61 -3.68 12.94 -22.26
C SER A 61 -3.83 12.13 -23.54
N PHE A 62 -3.38 12.68 -24.68
CA PHE A 62 -3.44 12.00 -25.97
C PHE A 62 -4.85 11.47 -26.33
N GLY A 63 -5.92 12.20 -25.99
CA GLY A 63 -7.30 11.78 -26.21
C GLY A 63 -7.78 10.59 -25.34
N LYS A 64 -6.98 10.15 -24.38
CA LYS A 64 -7.28 9.00 -23.51
C LYS A 64 -7.30 9.41 -22.04
N ARG A 65 -8.05 8.64 -21.24
CA ARG A 65 -8.06 8.75 -19.79
C ARG A 65 -7.12 7.72 -19.17
N TYR A 66 -6.17 8.20 -18.39
CA TYR A 66 -5.23 7.39 -17.64
C TYR A 66 -5.55 7.49 -16.15
N ARG A 67 -5.61 6.36 -15.47
CA ARG A 67 -5.91 6.30 -14.04
C ARG A 67 -4.69 5.84 -13.25
N PHE A 68 -4.26 6.69 -12.31
CA PHE A 68 -3.15 6.41 -11.44
C PHE A 68 -3.57 6.48 -9.96
N LEU A 69 -2.89 5.73 -9.11
CA LEU A 69 -2.97 5.94 -7.67
C LEU A 69 -2.36 7.28 -7.32
N MET A 70 -2.98 8.05 -6.42
CA MET A 70 -2.58 9.42 -6.07
C MET A 70 -1.11 9.48 -5.61
N HIS A 71 -0.65 8.55 -4.78
CA HIS A 71 0.74 8.49 -4.33
C HIS A 71 1.73 8.30 -5.49
N ARG A 72 1.37 7.55 -6.54
CA ARG A 72 2.23 7.41 -7.73
C ARG A 72 2.27 8.70 -8.57
N ALA A 73 1.16 9.43 -8.64
CA ALA A 73 1.11 10.73 -9.32
C ALA A 73 1.93 11.79 -8.56
N ILE A 74 1.85 11.80 -7.23
CA ILE A 74 2.66 12.68 -6.37
C ILE A 74 4.15 12.35 -6.48
N TRP A 75 4.49 11.06 -6.48
CA TRP A 75 5.87 10.62 -6.74
C TRP A 75 6.37 11.12 -8.09
N ALA A 76 5.57 10.97 -9.15
CA ALA A 76 5.92 11.43 -10.48
C ALA A 76 6.04 12.96 -10.55
N TRP A 77 5.20 13.69 -9.84
CA TRP A 77 5.33 15.14 -9.72
C TRP A 77 6.66 15.56 -9.10
N HIS A 78 7.07 14.89 -8.02
CA HIS A 78 8.26 15.24 -7.25
C HIS A 78 9.55 14.83 -7.97
N ASN A 79 9.57 13.62 -8.55
CA ASN A 79 10.78 13.03 -9.14
C ASN A 79 10.87 13.22 -10.68
N GLY A 80 9.84 13.79 -11.32
CA GLY A 80 9.80 13.97 -12.79
C GLY A 80 9.58 12.67 -13.56
N CYS A 81 9.48 11.51 -12.89
CA CYS A 81 9.24 10.20 -13.49
C CYS A 81 8.34 9.33 -12.61
N PHE A 82 7.62 8.40 -13.25
CA PHE A 82 6.84 7.41 -12.48
C PHE A 82 7.77 6.40 -11.81
N PRO A 83 7.37 5.90 -10.61
CA PRO A 83 8.17 4.92 -9.90
C PRO A 83 8.26 3.61 -10.69
N THR A 84 9.45 3.01 -10.72
CA THR A 84 9.70 1.70 -11.37
C THR A 84 9.25 0.54 -10.49
N LEU A 85 9.36 0.72 -9.18
CA LEU A 85 8.94 -0.25 -8.17
C LEU A 85 7.57 0.10 -7.56
N GLN A 86 7.23 -0.53 -6.46
CA GLN A 86 6.02 -0.22 -5.71
C GLN A 86 6.25 0.97 -4.78
N ILE A 87 5.24 1.82 -4.62
CA ILE A 87 5.28 2.85 -3.58
C ILE A 87 4.58 2.31 -2.32
N ASP A 88 5.29 2.39 -1.21
CA ASP A 88 4.83 2.05 0.13
C ASP A 88 4.66 3.31 0.97
N HIS A 89 3.68 3.28 1.90
CA HIS A 89 3.48 4.32 2.89
C HIS A 89 4.17 3.92 4.19
N ILE A 90 5.20 4.66 4.59
CA ILE A 90 6.05 4.34 5.76
C ILE A 90 5.21 4.16 7.02
N ASN A 91 4.21 5.02 7.23
CA ASN A 91 3.30 4.94 8.38
C ASN A 91 2.12 3.95 8.19
N GLY A 92 2.03 3.25 7.06
CA GLY A 92 0.95 2.32 6.74
C GLY A 92 -0.39 2.97 6.39
N ASN A 93 -0.50 4.31 6.42
CA ASN A 93 -1.72 5.03 6.06
C ASN A 93 -1.74 5.42 4.58
N GLY A 94 -2.47 4.68 3.75
CA GLY A 94 -2.58 4.92 2.31
C GLY A 94 -3.26 6.24 1.89
N PHE A 95 -3.72 7.05 2.83
CA PHE A 95 -4.28 8.38 2.58
C PHE A 95 -3.28 9.51 2.88
N ASP A 96 -2.18 9.23 3.57
CA ASP A 96 -1.11 10.18 3.87
C ASP A 96 -0.05 10.15 2.76
N ASN A 97 -0.28 10.98 1.74
CA ASN A 97 0.56 11.04 0.55
C ASN A 97 1.65 12.13 0.64
N ARG A 98 2.03 12.57 1.84
CA ARG A 98 3.19 13.45 2.00
C ARG A 98 4.44 12.74 1.49
N ILE A 99 5.25 13.44 0.70
CA ILE A 99 6.39 12.80 0.01
C ILE A 99 7.36 12.14 0.98
N GLY A 100 7.60 12.71 2.15
CA GLY A 100 8.43 12.11 3.20
C GLY A 100 7.85 10.83 3.82
N ASN A 101 6.57 10.50 3.54
CA ASN A 101 5.94 9.26 3.94
C ASN A 101 5.89 8.21 2.82
N LEU A 102 6.37 8.54 1.61
CA LEU A 102 6.39 7.65 0.46
C LEU A 102 7.80 7.12 0.22
N ARG A 103 7.92 5.85 -0.09
CA ARG A 103 9.20 5.23 -0.50
C ARG A 103 8.97 4.22 -1.59
N GLU A 104 9.94 4.06 -2.45
CA GLU A 104 10.00 3.00 -3.46
C GLU A 104 10.54 1.73 -2.81
N VAL A 105 9.83 0.62 -3.01
CA VAL A 105 10.18 -0.67 -2.41
C VAL A 105 9.94 -1.80 -3.40
N THR A 106 10.72 -2.86 -3.26
CA THR A 106 10.46 -4.11 -3.97
C THR A 106 9.16 -4.76 -3.49
N PRO A 107 8.53 -5.64 -4.31
CA PRO A 107 7.35 -6.40 -3.86
C PRO A 107 7.59 -7.21 -2.58
N SER A 108 8.80 -7.76 -2.40
CA SER A 108 9.20 -8.49 -1.19
C SER A 108 9.20 -7.61 0.05
N GLU A 109 9.83 -6.43 -0.04
CA GLU A 109 9.87 -5.45 1.06
C GLU A 109 8.48 -4.96 1.40
N ASN A 110 7.67 -4.60 0.39
CA ASN A 110 6.30 -4.16 0.60
C ASN A 110 5.46 -5.24 1.29
N MET A 111 5.67 -6.51 0.98
CA MET A 111 4.98 -7.61 1.63
C MET A 111 5.39 -7.74 3.11
N ARG A 112 6.67 -7.57 3.45
CA ARG A 112 7.18 -7.58 4.83
C ARG A 112 6.68 -6.38 5.64
N ASN A 113 6.58 -5.20 5.00
CA ASN A 113 6.13 -3.97 5.62
C ASN A 113 4.61 -3.89 5.84
N ARG A 114 3.85 -4.80 5.28
CA ARG A 114 2.41 -4.87 5.54
C ARG A 114 2.19 -5.08 7.03
N VAL A 115 2.00 -4.00 7.77
CA VAL A 115 1.36 -4.04 9.07
C VAL A 115 -0.09 -4.48 8.80
N TYR A 116 -0.32 -5.79 8.75
CA TYR A 116 -1.67 -6.27 8.85
C TYR A 116 -2.12 -5.93 10.28
N PRO A 117 -3.19 -5.14 10.47
CA PRO A 117 -4.02 -5.39 11.61
C PRO A 117 -4.51 -6.83 11.37
N TRP A 118 -3.93 -7.76 12.05
CA TRP A 118 -4.27 -9.16 11.95
C TRP A 118 -5.74 -9.28 12.27
N LYS A 119 -6.59 -9.42 11.23
CA LYS A 119 -8.00 -9.65 11.49
C LYS A 119 -8.10 -10.93 12.29
N PRO A 120 -8.86 -10.93 13.40
CA PRO A 120 -9.11 -12.15 14.15
C PRO A 120 -9.57 -13.23 13.17
N ASN A 121 -8.97 -14.41 13.23
CA ASN A 121 -9.48 -15.53 12.46
C ASN A 121 -10.88 -15.86 12.99
N ALA A 122 -11.88 -15.91 12.12
CA ALA A 122 -13.28 -16.13 12.49
C ALA A 122 -13.48 -17.40 13.35
N LYS A 123 -12.59 -18.41 13.24
CA LYS A 123 -12.68 -19.67 13.96
C LYS A 123 -11.91 -19.71 15.29
N SER A 124 -10.83 -18.94 15.43
CA SER A 124 -10.03 -18.88 16.67
C SER A 124 -10.34 -17.65 17.51
N GLY A 125 -10.88 -16.59 16.89
CA GLY A 125 -11.07 -15.28 17.50
C GLY A 125 -9.77 -14.48 17.68
N LEU A 126 -8.62 -15.03 17.28
CA LEU A 126 -7.30 -14.40 17.44
C LEU A 126 -6.59 -14.29 16.09
N PRO A 127 -5.91 -13.15 15.82
CA PRO A 127 -5.18 -12.95 14.57
C PRO A 127 -3.99 -13.92 14.48
N GLY A 128 -3.79 -14.50 13.28
CA GLY A 128 -2.67 -15.41 12.98
C GLY A 128 -2.70 -16.75 13.69
N VAL A 129 -3.77 -17.04 14.44
CA VAL A 129 -4.01 -18.32 15.10
C VAL A 129 -5.10 -19.07 14.36
N TRP A 130 -4.84 -20.29 13.93
CA TRP A 130 -5.76 -21.13 13.17
C TRP A 130 -6.32 -22.24 14.03
N ARG A 131 -7.65 -22.37 14.11
CA ARG A 131 -8.28 -23.50 14.77
C ARG A 131 -8.25 -24.73 13.84
N LEU A 132 -7.74 -25.85 14.35
CA LEU A 132 -7.68 -27.11 13.61
C LEU A 132 -9.01 -27.86 13.68
N LYS A 133 -9.32 -28.65 12.64
CA LYS A 133 -10.54 -29.47 12.59
C LYS A 133 -10.55 -30.55 13.69
N LYS A 134 -9.39 -31.13 14.02
CA LYS A 134 -9.20 -32.16 15.04
C LYS A 134 -9.05 -31.60 16.48
N GLY A 135 -9.26 -30.31 16.66
CA GLY A 135 -9.04 -29.60 17.93
C GLY A 135 -7.64 -29.00 18.03
N GLY A 136 -7.49 -28.00 18.94
CA GLY A 136 -6.24 -27.25 19.11
C GLY A 136 -6.07 -26.10 18.10
N TYR A 137 -4.91 -25.49 18.13
CA TYR A 137 -4.59 -24.27 17.40
C TYR A 137 -3.22 -24.35 16.78
N GLN A 138 -3.05 -23.72 15.63
CA GLN A 138 -1.82 -23.65 14.87
C GLN A 138 -1.42 -22.21 14.62
N ILE A 139 -0.13 -21.93 14.68
CA ILE A 139 0.49 -20.72 14.16
C ILE A 139 1.54 -21.09 13.12
N VAL A 140 1.80 -20.17 12.18
CA VAL A 140 2.86 -20.31 11.17
C VAL A 140 3.78 -19.11 11.30
N VAL A 141 5.08 -19.37 11.49
CA VAL A 141 6.11 -18.34 11.58
C VAL A 141 7.25 -18.70 10.62
N GLY A 142 7.42 -17.90 9.58
CA GLY A 142 8.29 -18.25 8.46
C GLY A 142 7.83 -19.55 7.81
N ASN A 143 8.71 -20.55 7.72
CA ASN A 143 8.43 -21.88 7.17
C ASN A 143 8.04 -22.93 8.25
N HIS A 144 7.92 -22.51 9.51
CA HIS A 144 7.65 -23.42 10.62
C HIS A 144 6.19 -23.33 11.08
N GLN A 145 5.63 -24.50 11.42
CA GLN A 145 4.30 -24.63 11.98
C GLN A 145 4.41 -25.10 13.42
N TYR A 146 3.65 -24.43 14.31
CA TYR A 146 3.62 -24.74 15.74
C TYR A 146 2.19 -25.04 16.16
N TYR A 147 2.02 -26.01 17.06
CA TYR A 147 0.71 -26.54 17.47
C TYR A 147 0.51 -26.34 18.97
N PHE A 148 -0.68 -25.89 19.35
CA PHE A 148 -1.03 -25.58 20.74
C PHE A 148 -2.43 -26.11 21.09
N ARG A 149 -2.65 -26.40 22.35
CA ARG A 149 -3.99 -26.77 22.86
C ARG A 149 -4.83 -25.53 23.14
N ASP A 150 -4.21 -24.45 23.57
CA ASP A 150 -4.85 -23.18 23.94
C ASP A 150 -4.55 -22.08 22.92
N ARG A 151 -5.58 -21.27 22.60
CA ARG A 151 -5.48 -20.21 21.60
C ARG A 151 -4.66 -19.01 22.06
N PHE A 152 -4.69 -18.69 23.36
CA PHE A 152 -3.95 -17.56 23.90
C PHE A 152 -2.46 -17.89 24.01
N VAL A 153 -2.14 -19.14 24.36
CA VAL A 153 -0.76 -19.64 24.34
C VAL A 153 -0.21 -19.61 22.91
N ALA A 154 -0.99 -20.03 21.91
CA ALA A 154 -0.62 -19.94 20.51
C ALA A 154 -0.36 -18.48 20.10
N PHE A 155 -1.23 -17.56 20.48
CA PHE A 155 -1.08 -16.15 20.18
C PHE A 155 0.13 -15.52 20.88
N TYR A 156 0.39 -15.86 22.11
CA TYR A 156 1.57 -15.42 22.87
C TYR A 156 2.87 -15.86 22.18
N HIS A 157 2.97 -17.13 21.80
CA HIS A 157 4.13 -17.65 21.06
C HIS A 157 4.29 -16.98 19.68
N LEU A 158 3.20 -16.69 18.99
CA LEU A 158 3.24 -15.98 17.74
C LEU A 158 3.84 -14.57 17.89
N THR A 159 3.47 -13.85 18.96
CA THR A 159 4.01 -12.51 19.24
C THR A 159 5.48 -12.54 19.61
N LEU A 160 5.91 -13.55 20.37
CA LEU A 160 7.32 -13.74 20.74
C LEU A 160 8.19 -14.10 19.52
N LEU A 161 7.77 -15.09 18.76
CA LEU A 161 8.51 -15.55 17.57
C LEU A 161 8.50 -14.49 16.47
N GLY A 162 7.38 -13.81 16.24
CA GLY A 162 7.27 -12.72 15.29
C GLY A 162 8.17 -11.52 15.62
N ARG A 163 8.43 -11.25 16.90
CA ARG A 163 9.39 -10.21 17.34
C ARG A 163 10.85 -10.63 17.09
N ARG A 164 11.21 -11.90 17.28
CA ARG A 164 12.56 -12.41 17.03
C ARG A 164 12.96 -12.31 15.56
N PHE A 165 12.03 -12.54 14.64
CA PHE A 165 12.32 -12.40 13.20
C PHE A 165 12.46 -10.94 12.73
N LYS A 166 11.94 -9.95 13.48
CA LYS A 166 12.16 -8.52 13.18
C LYS A 166 13.53 -8.01 13.64
N ASN A 167 14.17 -8.69 14.59
CA ASN A 167 15.42 -8.23 15.22
C ASN A 167 16.69 -8.94 14.73
N VAL A 168 16.62 -9.78 13.70
CA VAL A 168 17.76 -10.55 13.18
C VAL A 168 18.32 -9.99 11.88
N GLU A 169 17.76 -8.90 11.36
CA GLU A 169 18.31 -8.18 10.19
C GLU A 169 18.80 -6.77 10.62
N HIS A 170 19.98 -6.74 11.23
CA HIS A 170 20.89 -5.58 11.29
C HIS A 170 22.30 -6.04 10.98
#